data_c312c426383450ef01c4d8650d7fece6
#
_entry.id   c312c426383450ef01c4d8650d7fece6
#
_cell.length_a   1.000
_cell.length_b   1.000
_cell.length_c   1.000
_cell.angle_alpha   90.00
_cell.angle_beta   90.00
_cell.angle_gamma   90.00
#
_symmetry.space_group_name_H-M   'P 1'
#
loop_
_entity.id
_entity.type
_entity.pdbx_description
1 polymer ?
#
loop_
_entity_poly.entity_id
_entity_poly.type
_entity_poly.pdbx_seq_one_letter_code
_entity_poly.pdbx_strand_id
1 'polypeptide(L)'
;LTREVFGPVLHVVRYRADELDQIIDQINSKGYALTSGVHSRIEGTVKRIRERIEAGNVYVNRNIVGAVVGVQPFGGHGMSGTGPKAGGSFYLQKLTRIPEWVAPPLSRIGQADEAALKRLEALIHKLPFNAEEKKAAASALGHARIRTLRQAESVLVGPTGERNAMSWRAPKRVWVHGGSLLQAFCALTELAAAGIVTVVEPDSPLASYTADLEGLLQVNSKPENTGVHHVAALSPLDSSRKEELAKRDGALIRILPSEQGLDILQVFEEISCSVNTTAAGGNASLMAVSD
;
A
#
# COMPACT_ATOMS: atom_id res chain seq x y z
N LEU A 1 8.86 23.72 -6.57
CA LEU A 1 9.66 22.89 -7.47
C LEU A 1 8.77 21.90 -8.21
N THR A 2 9.02 21.71 -9.49
CA THR A 2 8.26 20.77 -10.35
C THR A 2 8.96 19.42 -10.49
N ARG A 3 10.24 19.37 -10.17
CA ARG A 3 11.07 18.16 -10.24
C ARG A 3 12.09 18.15 -9.09
N GLU A 4 12.71 17.02 -8.85
CA GLU A 4 13.87 16.91 -7.96
C GLU A 4 15.01 17.81 -8.44
N VAL A 5 15.62 18.53 -7.50
CA VAL A 5 16.86 19.29 -7.71
C VAL A 5 17.95 18.63 -6.87
N PHE A 6 18.80 17.86 -7.54
CA PHE A 6 19.88 17.13 -6.86
C PHE A 6 21.04 18.06 -6.55
N GLY A 7 21.64 17.91 -5.36
CA GLY A 7 22.80 18.69 -4.93
C GLY A 7 22.59 19.34 -3.55
N PRO A 8 23.52 20.23 -3.10
CA PRO A 8 23.45 20.86 -1.79
C PRO A 8 22.44 22.04 -1.79
N VAL A 9 21.18 21.75 -2.11
CA VAL A 9 20.11 22.75 -2.19
C VAL A 9 19.08 22.47 -1.09
N LEU A 10 18.92 23.43 -0.17
CA LEU A 10 17.84 23.44 0.82
C LEU A 10 16.72 24.35 0.34
N HIS A 11 15.54 23.77 0.16
CA HIS A 11 14.32 24.50 -0.20
C HIS A 11 13.45 24.68 1.04
N VAL A 12 13.20 25.94 1.44
CA VAL A 12 12.42 26.28 2.62
C VAL A 12 11.08 26.88 2.20
N VAL A 13 9.99 26.31 2.68
CA VAL A 13 8.62 26.78 2.46
C VAL A 13 7.96 27.07 3.82
N ARG A 14 7.35 28.25 3.95
CA ARG A 14 6.53 28.59 5.13
C ARG A 14 5.06 28.36 4.79
N TYR A 15 4.32 27.84 5.74
CA TYR A 15 2.88 27.61 5.63
C TYR A 15 2.19 27.89 6.95
N ARG A 16 0.88 28.11 6.90
CA ARG A 16 0.06 28.30 8.11
C ARG A 16 -0.29 26.93 8.72
N ALA A 17 -0.50 26.85 10.01
CA ALA A 17 -0.80 25.59 10.70
C ALA A 17 -2.10 24.91 10.17
N ASP A 18 -3.08 25.71 9.74
CA ASP A 18 -4.34 25.25 9.15
C ASP A 18 -4.17 24.71 7.70
N GLU A 19 -3.04 24.97 7.04
CA GLU A 19 -2.72 24.52 5.68
C GLU A 19 -1.93 23.19 5.64
N LEU A 20 -1.66 22.57 6.79
CA LEU A 20 -0.82 21.37 6.87
C LEU A 20 -1.24 20.26 5.91
N ASP A 21 -2.54 19.98 5.80
CA ASP A 21 -3.05 18.93 4.92
C ASP A 21 -2.82 19.24 3.44
N GLN A 22 -3.00 20.51 3.05
CA GLN A 22 -2.75 20.96 1.69
C GLN A 22 -1.26 20.81 1.33
N ILE A 23 -0.38 21.12 2.28
CA ILE A 23 1.08 20.96 2.09
C ILE A 23 1.45 19.48 1.93
N ILE A 24 0.86 18.59 2.75
CA ILE A 24 1.08 17.14 2.60
C ILE A 24 0.61 16.67 1.22
N ASP A 25 -0.57 17.09 0.78
CA ASP A 25 -1.12 16.74 -0.52
C ASP A 25 -0.23 17.27 -1.68
N GLN A 26 0.31 18.49 -1.55
CA GLN A 26 1.27 19.04 -2.50
C GLN A 26 2.58 18.24 -2.54
N ILE A 27 3.10 17.78 -1.40
CA ILE A 27 4.28 16.91 -1.35
C ILE A 27 4.00 15.60 -2.05
N ASN A 28 2.91 14.92 -1.69
CA ASN A 28 2.52 13.64 -2.26
C ASN A 28 2.29 13.73 -3.78
N SER A 29 1.70 14.85 -4.25
CA SER A 29 1.43 15.06 -5.69
C SER A 29 2.68 15.11 -6.56
N LYS A 30 3.88 15.27 -5.96
CA LYS A 30 5.15 15.20 -6.70
C LYS A 30 5.55 13.78 -7.07
N GLY A 31 4.95 12.76 -6.47
CA GLY A 31 5.22 11.35 -6.74
C GLY A 31 6.51 10.80 -6.15
N TYR A 32 7.37 11.64 -5.54
CA TYR A 32 8.56 11.19 -4.84
C TYR A 32 8.22 10.79 -3.41
N ALA A 33 8.63 9.60 -2.99
CA ALA A 33 8.21 9.01 -1.73
C ALA A 33 9.32 8.19 -1.06
N LEU A 34 10.53 8.75 -0.92
CA LEU A 34 11.66 8.06 -0.30
C LEU A 34 11.69 8.28 1.21
N THR A 35 11.96 9.51 1.65
CA THR A 35 12.10 9.85 3.06
C THR A 35 11.27 11.08 3.41
N SER A 36 10.73 11.09 4.62
CA SER A 36 10.08 12.26 5.22
C SER A 36 10.45 12.35 6.70
N GLY A 37 10.68 13.56 7.18
CA GLY A 37 10.96 13.83 8.60
C GLY A 37 9.93 14.77 9.20
N VAL A 38 9.54 14.53 10.45
CA VAL A 38 8.71 15.42 11.24
C VAL A 38 9.35 15.72 12.58
N HIS A 39 9.46 17.00 12.93
CA HIS A 39 9.93 17.46 14.22
C HIS A 39 8.78 18.15 14.93
N SER A 40 8.16 17.47 15.88
CA SER A 40 7.04 17.98 16.67
C SER A 40 6.94 17.27 18.00
N ARG A 41 6.49 17.97 19.02
CA ARG A 41 6.13 17.41 20.33
C ARG A 41 4.63 17.10 20.44
N ILE A 42 3.83 17.52 19.46
CA ILE A 42 2.38 17.31 19.43
C ILE A 42 2.12 15.97 18.75
N GLU A 43 1.64 14.99 19.49
CA GLU A 43 1.42 13.63 18.99
C GLU A 43 0.39 13.58 17.87
N GLY A 44 -0.71 14.34 18.00
CA GLY A 44 -1.74 14.45 16.97
C GLY A 44 -1.19 14.93 15.63
N THR A 45 -0.30 15.93 15.64
CA THR A 45 0.39 16.42 14.44
C THR A 45 1.30 15.34 13.83
N VAL A 46 2.09 14.64 14.65
CA VAL A 46 2.97 13.55 14.20
C VAL A 46 2.15 12.44 13.58
N LYS A 47 1.06 12.01 14.23
CA LYS A 47 0.15 10.97 13.75
C LYS A 47 -0.47 11.37 12.41
N ARG A 48 -1.03 12.60 12.33
CA ARG A 48 -1.66 13.14 11.11
C ARG A 48 -0.69 13.13 9.91
N ILE A 49 0.56 13.56 10.12
CA ILE A 49 1.57 13.55 9.06
C ILE A 49 1.91 12.10 8.66
N ARG A 50 2.18 11.22 9.63
CA ARG A 50 2.54 9.82 9.35
C ARG A 50 1.46 9.05 8.56
N GLU A 51 0.20 9.32 8.84
CA GLU A 51 -0.92 8.65 8.18
C GLU A 51 -1.13 9.12 6.74
N ARG A 52 -0.75 10.36 6.43
CA ARG A 52 -1.02 10.98 5.13
C ARG A 52 0.17 11.08 4.20
N ILE A 53 1.40 11.20 4.73
CA ILE A 53 2.59 11.35 3.90
C ILE A 53 2.89 10.05 3.14
N GLU A 54 3.10 10.15 1.83
CA GLU A 54 3.45 9.03 0.97
C GLU A 54 4.97 8.84 0.92
N ALA A 55 5.60 8.56 2.05
CA ALA A 55 7.02 8.29 2.14
C ALA A 55 7.26 6.86 2.63
N GLY A 56 8.22 6.18 2.02
CA GLY A 56 8.62 4.84 2.43
C GLY A 56 9.31 4.82 3.80
N ASN A 57 10.06 5.87 4.13
CA ASN A 57 10.75 5.99 5.41
C ASN A 57 10.36 7.29 6.10
N VAL A 58 9.76 7.18 7.29
CA VAL A 58 9.32 8.32 8.11
C VAL A 58 10.16 8.41 9.36
N TYR A 59 10.71 9.58 9.63
CA TYR A 59 11.56 9.86 10.78
C TYR A 59 10.90 10.90 11.68
N VAL A 60 10.83 10.60 12.99
CA VAL A 60 10.20 11.48 13.97
C VAL A 60 11.26 11.96 14.96
N ASN A 61 11.42 13.28 15.07
CA ASN A 61 12.35 13.94 15.98
C ASN A 61 13.80 13.47 15.83
N ARG A 62 14.20 13.09 14.63
CA ARG A 62 15.56 12.72 14.26
C ARG A 62 15.89 13.18 12.83
N ASN A 63 17.15 13.14 12.43
CA ASN A 63 17.53 13.44 11.05
C ASN A 63 17.01 12.39 10.07
N ILE A 64 16.89 12.76 8.82
CA ILE A 64 16.42 11.90 7.71
C ILE A 64 17.58 11.35 6.87
N VAL A 65 18.81 11.47 7.36
CA VAL A 65 20.02 11.06 6.64
C VAL A 65 20.27 9.58 6.85
N GLY A 66 19.86 8.79 5.87
CA GLY A 66 20.14 7.37 5.82
C GLY A 66 19.35 6.51 6.83
N ALA A 67 19.50 5.22 6.67
CA ALA A 67 18.95 4.19 7.56
C ALA A 67 20.07 3.31 8.11
N VAL A 68 19.85 2.77 9.29
CA VAL A 68 20.79 1.81 9.91
C VAL A 68 20.45 0.41 9.41
N VAL A 69 21.40 -0.26 8.77
CA VAL A 69 21.24 -1.62 8.27
C VAL A 69 20.84 -2.58 9.39
N GLY A 70 19.85 -3.42 9.13
CA GLY A 70 19.33 -4.39 10.11
C GLY A 70 18.35 -3.83 11.14
N VAL A 71 18.19 -2.50 11.19
CA VAL A 71 17.31 -1.81 12.14
C VAL A 71 16.16 -1.10 11.42
N GLN A 72 16.48 -0.47 10.29
CA GLN A 72 15.51 0.34 9.52
C GLN A 72 15.51 -0.14 8.06
N PRO A 73 14.55 -0.96 7.65
CA PRO A 73 14.38 -1.30 6.25
C PRO A 73 14.20 -0.04 5.42
N PHE A 74 14.94 0.07 4.30
CA PHE A 74 15.03 1.30 3.52
C PHE A 74 14.59 1.11 2.07
N GLY A 75 13.78 2.03 1.58
CA GLY A 75 13.31 2.09 0.21
C GLY A 75 12.08 2.98 0.07
N GLY A 76 11.90 3.55 -1.12
CA GLY A 76 10.81 4.45 -1.46
C GLY A 76 9.73 3.79 -2.31
N HIS A 77 8.72 4.60 -2.63
CA HIS A 77 7.58 4.26 -3.48
C HIS A 77 7.45 5.25 -4.63
N GLY A 78 6.52 4.99 -5.51
CA GLY A 78 6.21 5.88 -6.63
C GLY A 78 7.43 6.09 -7.51
N MET A 79 7.85 7.34 -7.70
CA MET A 79 9.05 7.70 -8.46
C MET A 79 10.36 7.42 -7.71
N SER A 80 10.29 7.15 -6.41
CA SER A 80 11.46 6.88 -5.56
C SER A 80 11.77 5.39 -5.38
N GLY A 81 11.05 4.51 -6.03
CA GLY A 81 11.33 3.08 -5.99
C GLY A 81 10.11 2.21 -6.27
N THR A 82 10.37 0.94 -6.53
CA THR A 82 9.34 -0.07 -6.83
C THR A 82 9.17 -1.11 -5.71
N GLY A 83 9.89 -0.93 -4.58
CA GLY A 83 9.93 -1.94 -3.51
C GLY A 83 10.48 -3.31 -3.95
N PRO A 84 10.56 -4.25 -3.08
CA PRO A 84 10.45 -4.11 -1.64
C PRO A 84 11.63 -3.35 -1.02
N LYS A 85 11.53 -2.98 0.27
CA LYS A 85 12.62 -2.32 0.99
C LYS A 85 13.82 -3.23 1.17
N ALA A 86 15.03 -2.67 1.00
CA ALA A 86 16.26 -3.34 1.43
C ALA A 86 16.21 -3.62 2.93
N GLY A 87 16.44 -4.88 3.33
CA GLY A 87 16.28 -5.34 4.71
C GLY A 87 14.83 -5.47 5.20
N GLY A 88 13.84 -5.30 4.31
CA GLY A 88 12.43 -5.48 4.63
C GLY A 88 11.95 -6.92 4.51
N SER A 89 10.73 -7.18 5.03
CA SER A 89 10.13 -8.51 5.10
C SER A 89 9.96 -9.18 3.73
N PHE A 90 9.74 -8.38 2.68
CA PHE A 90 9.49 -8.89 1.33
C PHE A 90 10.74 -9.00 0.46
N TYR A 91 11.92 -8.57 0.96
CA TYR A 91 13.12 -8.51 0.14
C TYR A 91 13.61 -9.88 -0.33
N LEU A 92 13.68 -10.86 0.58
CA LEU A 92 14.13 -12.22 0.25
C LEU A 92 13.21 -12.92 -0.73
N GLN A 93 11.90 -12.63 -0.70
CA GLN A 93 10.93 -13.21 -1.63
C GLN A 93 11.19 -12.80 -3.07
N LYS A 94 11.73 -11.58 -3.30
CA LYS A 94 12.15 -11.14 -4.64
C LYS A 94 13.36 -11.90 -5.18
N LEU A 95 14.18 -12.45 -4.30
CA LEU A 95 15.40 -13.16 -4.65
C LEU A 95 15.21 -14.68 -4.75
N THR A 96 14.05 -15.18 -4.32
CA THR A 96 13.79 -16.62 -4.23
C THR A 96 12.54 -16.99 -5.03
N ARG A 97 12.45 -18.27 -5.40
CA ARG A 97 11.23 -18.89 -5.95
C ARG A 97 10.47 -19.61 -4.84
N ILE A 98 10.13 -18.90 -3.77
CA ILE A 98 9.38 -19.49 -2.67
C ILE A 98 7.93 -19.68 -3.14
N PRO A 99 7.41 -20.94 -3.18
CA PRO A 99 6.04 -21.18 -3.64
C PRO A 99 4.99 -20.73 -2.62
N GLU A 100 5.35 -20.60 -1.36
CA GLU A 100 4.46 -20.18 -0.28
C GLU A 100 4.99 -18.90 0.36
N TRP A 101 4.08 -17.98 0.59
CA TRP A 101 4.40 -16.72 1.23
C TRP A 101 4.45 -16.89 2.76
N VAL A 102 5.53 -16.42 3.36
CA VAL A 102 5.69 -16.39 4.81
C VAL A 102 5.34 -15.01 5.33
N ALA A 103 4.32 -14.91 6.18
CA ALA A 103 3.93 -13.66 6.80
C ALA A 103 5.08 -13.07 7.63
N PRO A 104 5.31 -11.75 7.58
CA PRO A 104 6.27 -11.11 8.47
C PRO A 104 5.81 -11.26 9.93
N PRO A 105 6.74 -11.26 10.90
CA PRO A 105 6.39 -11.25 12.31
C PRO A 105 5.64 -9.96 12.63
N LEU A 106 4.37 -10.07 13.04
CA LEU A 106 3.50 -8.94 13.32
C LEU A 106 3.36 -8.71 14.82
N SER A 107 3.59 -7.48 15.26
CA SER A 107 3.24 -7.02 16.62
C SER A 107 1.77 -6.64 16.72
N ARG A 108 1.16 -6.29 15.60
CA ARG A 108 -0.28 -6.06 15.45
C ARG A 108 -0.76 -6.72 14.16
N ILE A 109 -1.78 -7.60 14.30
CA ILE A 109 -2.38 -8.34 13.18
C ILE A 109 -3.20 -7.37 12.31
N GLY A 110 -3.22 -7.64 11.01
CA GLY A 110 -4.03 -6.89 10.04
C GLY A 110 -5.53 -7.08 10.30
N GLN A 111 -6.31 -6.09 9.90
CA GLN A 111 -7.76 -6.07 10.06
C GLN A 111 -8.46 -5.96 8.70
N ALA A 112 -9.26 -6.96 8.35
CA ALA A 112 -10.04 -6.95 7.13
C ALA A 112 -11.18 -5.91 7.18
N ASP A 113 -11.60 -5.43 6.03
CA ASP A 113 -12.81 -4.64 5.89
C ASP A 113 -14.04 -5.57 5.87
N GLU A 114 -14.55 -5.87 7.06
CA GLU A 114 -15.70 -6.77 7.23
C GLU A 114 -16.98 -6.27 6.57
N ALA A 115 -17.16 -4.95 6.44
CA ALA A 115 -18.32 -4.39 5.76
C ALA A 115 -18.28 -4.70 4.25
N ALA A 116 -17.12 -4.55 3.64
CA ALA A 116 -16.89 -4.91 2.25
C ALA A 116 -17.09 -6.43 2.02
N LEU A 117 -16.50 -7.26 2.89
CA LEU A 117 -16.62 -8.71 2.77
C LEU A 117 -18.07 -9.23 2.92
N LYS A 118 -18.86 -8.67 3.82
CA LYS A 118 -20.31 -9.00 3.94
C LYS A 118 -21.10 -8.66 2.68
N ARG A 119 -20.78 -7.55 2.02
CA ARG A 119 -21.42 -7.19 0.74
C ARG A 119 -21.06 -8.20 -0.36
N LEU A 120 -19.80 -8.61 -0.43
CA LEU A 120 -19.35 -9.62 -1.39
C LEU A 120 -19.96 -11.01 -1.11
N GLU A 121 -20.10 -11.38 0.15
CA GLU A 121 -20.78 -12.62 0.55
C GLU A 121 -22.23 -12.66 0.05
N ALA A 122 -22.99 -11.56 0.22
CA ALA A 122 -24.35 -11.46 -0.31
C ALA A 122 -24.37 -11.50 -1.85
N LEU A 123 -23.36 -10.97 -2.52
CA LEU A 123 -23.29 -10.95 -3.98
C LEU A 123 -23.05 -12.34 -4.58
N ILE A 124 -22.39 -13.28 -3.89
CA ILE A 124 -22.14 -14.65 -4.38
C ILE A 124 -23.46 -15.33 -4.84
N HIS A 125 -24.54 -15.07 -4.13
CA HIS A 125 -25.84 -15.68 -4.47
C HIS A 125 -26.49 -15.12 -5.74
N LYS A 126 -26.11 -13.90 -6.15
CA LYS A 126 -26.61 -13.22 -7.36
C LYS A 126 -25.75 -13.55 -8.59
N LEU A 127 -24.51 -13.97 -8.38
CA LEU A 127 -23.58 -14.30 -9.47
C LEU A 127 -23.97 -15.64 -10.13
N PRO A 128 -23.74 -15.81 -11.44
CA PRO A 128 -24.07 -17.03 -12.19
C PRO A 128 -23.06 -18.16 -11.90
N PHE A 129 -22.67 -18.31 -10.65
CA PHE A 129 -21.75 -19.32 -10.19
C PHE A 129 -22.45 -20.67 -9.99
N ASN A 130 -21.82 -21.74 -10.45
CA ASN A 130 -22.22 -23.09 -10.10
C ASN A 130 -21.86 -23.42 -8.62
N ALA A 131 -22.19 -24.61 -8.14
CA ALA A 131 -21.98 -25.00 -6.73
C ALA A 131 -20.50 -24.98 -6.31
N GLU A 132 -19.61 -25.42 -7.19
CA GLU A 132 -18.16 -25.44 -6.91
C GLU A 132 -17.58 -24.02 -6.90
N GLU A 133 -17.98 -23.18 -7.84
CA GLU A 133 -17.57 -21.77 -7.91
C GLU A 133 -18.08 -20.98 -6.69
N LYS A 134 -19.30 -21.22 -6.21
CA LYS A 134 -19.82 -20.63 -4.96
C LYS A 134 -18.98 -21.04 -3.76
N LYS A 135 -18.57 -22.31 -3.69
CA LYS A 135 -17.68 -22.82 -2.64
C LYS A 135 -16.30 -22.16 -2.71
N ALA A 136 -15.74 -22.02 -3.91
CA ALA A 136 -14.46 -21.35 -4.11
C ALA A 136 -14.52 -19.86 -3.74
N ALA A 137 -15.56 -19.15 -4.13
CA ALA A 137 -15.80 -17.75 -3.77
C ALA A 137 -15.95 -17.56 -2.26
N ALA A 138 -16.69 -18.44 -1.57
CA ALA A 138 -16.81 -18.43 -0.12
C ALA A 138 -15.48 -18.72 0.59
N SER A 139 -14.67 -19.64 0.05
CA SER A 139 -13.31 -19.91 0.55
C SER A 139 -12.42 -18.68 0.40
N ALA A 140 -12.49 -17.95 -0.71
CA ALA A 140 -11.73 -16.71 -0.94
C ALA A 140 -12.06 -15.66 0.11
N LEU A 141 -13.33 -15.49 0.51
CA LEU A 141 -13.72 -14.58 1.61
C LEU A 141 -13.06 -14.97 2.94
N GLY A 142 -12.98 -16.27 3.25
CA GLY A 142 -12.30 -16.78 4.44
C GLY A 142 -10.80 -16.47 4.43
N HIS A 143 -10.15 -16.68 3.30
CA HIS A 143 -8.72 -16.38 3.13
C HIS A 143 -8.43 -14.89 3.22
N ALA A 144 -9.23 -14.06 2.58
CA ALA A 144 -9.04 -12.61 2.56
C ALA A 144 -9.11 -12.00 3.98
N ARG A 145 -9.95 -12.57 4.89
CA ARG A 145 -10.04 -12.12 6.28
C ARG A 145 -8.73 -12.23 7.04
N ILE A 146 -7.94 -13.25 6.77
CA ILE A 146 -6.72 -13.55 7.54
C ILE A 146 -5.43 -13.11 6.85
N ARG A 147 -5.47 -12.82 5.55
CA ARG A 147 -4.26 -12.50 4.77
C ARG A 147 -3.98 -11.02 4.62
N THR A 148 -4.86 -10.13 5.04
CA THR A 148 -4.65 -8.69 4.89
C THR A 148 -3.60 -8.14 5.86
N LEU A 149 -2.76 -7.21 5.39
CA LEU A 149 -1.86 -6.43 6.22
C LEU A 149 -2.41 -5.01 6.53
N ARG A 150 -3.67 -4.76 6.23
CA ARG A 150 -4.32 -3.48 6.54
C ARG A 150 -4.22 -3.20 8.03
N GLN A 151 -3.63 -2.05 8.42
CA GLN A 151 -3.38 -1.65 9.81
C GLN A 151 -2.42 -2.58 10.59
N ALA A 152 -1.75 -3.53 9.96
CA ALA A 152 -0.75 -4.35 10.60
C ALA A 152 0.50 -3.53 10.96
N GLU A 153 1.22 -3.94 11.99
CA GLU A 153 2.48 -3.35 12.41
C GLU A 153 3.45 -4.42 12.91
N SER A 154 4.73 -4.25 12.65
CA SER A 154 5.81 -5.01 13.26
C SER A 154 6.76 -4.04 13.97
N VAL A 155 7.01 -4.24 15.26
CA VAL A 155 8.04 -3.50 15.99
C VAL A 155 9.39 -4.15 15.68
N LEU A 156 10.34 -3.33 15.27
CA LEU A 156 11.68 -3.77 14.92
C LEU A 156 12.63 -3.57 16.09
N VAL A 157 13.61 -4.46 16.19
CA VAL A 157 14.70 -4.29 17.16
C VAL A 157 15.54 -3.09 16.77
N GLY A 158 15.90 -2.26 17.75
CA GLY A 158 16.70 -1.06 17.54
C GLY A 158 17.48 -0.66 18.78
N PRO A 159 18.34 0.36 18.67
CA PRO A 159 19.12 0.86 19.80
C PRO A 159 18.22 1.51 20.86
N THR A 160 18.72 1.58 22.09
CA THR A 160 18.07 2.34 23.17
C THR A 160 17.86 3.79 22.74
N GLY A 161 16.67 4.32 22.99
CA GLY A 161 16.32 5.68 22.59
C GLY A 161 15.70 5.80 21.18
N GLU A 162 15.49 4.67 20.50
CA GLU A 162 14.72 4.61 19.27
C GLU A 162 13.55 3.62 19.37
N ARG A 163 12.41 4.00 18.80
CA ARG A 163 11.33 3.08 18.48
C ARG A 163 11.25 2.95 16.96
N ASN A 164 11.53 1.76 16.47
CA ASN A 164 11.45 1.43 15.06
C ASN A 164 10.24 0.52 14.81
N ALA A 165 9.47 0.81 13.78
CA ALA A 165 8.32 0.00 13.40
C ALA A 165 8.19 -0.08 11.88
N MET A 166 7.69 -1.20 11.40
CA MET A 166 7.25 -1.41 10.03
C MET A 166 5.73 -1.56 10.00
N SER A 167 5.10 -0.86 9.08
CA SER A 167 3.70 -1.00 8.74
C SER A 167 3.55 -1.18 7.24
N TRP A 168 2.34 -1.55 6.80
CA TRP A 168 2.06 -1.80 5.40
C TRP A 168 0.90 -0.92 4.95
N ARG A 169 1.14 -0.19 3.86
CA ARG A 169 0.14 0.68 3.25
C ARG A 169 -0.50 -0.04 2.07
N ALA A 170 -1.82 -0.09 2.07
CA ALA A 170 -2.57 -0.51 0.90
C ALA A 170 -2.63 0.65 -0.12
N PRO A 171 -2.44 0.39 -1.43
CA PRO A 171 -2.71 1.38 -2.45
C PRO A 171 -4.21 1.72 -2.48
N LYS A 172 -4.57 2.90 -2.96
CA LYS A 172 -5.99 3.29 -3.08
C LYS A 172 -6.74 2.43 -4.09
N ARG A 173 -6.06 2.04 -5.16
CA ARG A 173 -6.63 1.31 -6.30
C ARG A 173 -5.64 0.29 -6.85
N VAL A 174 -6.18 -0.82 -7.35
CA VAL A 174 -5.45 -1.83 -8.11
C VAL A 174 -6.26 -2.16 -9.36
N TRP A 175 -5.61 -2.18 -10.51
CA TRP A 175 -6.21 -2.64 -11.75
C TRP A 175 -6.17 -4.16 -11.81
N VAL A 176 -7.32 -4.79 -12.03
CA VAL A 176 -7.46 -6.24 -12.27
C VAL A 176 -7.74 -6.42 -13.76
N HIS A 177 -6.80 -7.09 -14.44
CA HIS A 177 -6.84 -7.30 -15.88
C HIS A 177 -7.21 -8.75 -16.24
N GLY A 178 -8.20 -8.92 -17.09
CA GLY A 178 -8.60 -10.22 -17.64
C GLY A 178 -9.20 -11.19 -16.62
N GLY A 179 -9.08 -12.49 -16.93
CA GLY A 179 -9.56 -13.59 -16.08
C GLY A 179 -11.04 -13.91 -16.21
N SER A 180 -11.43 -15.06 -15.67
CA SER A 180 -12.84 -15.47 -15.55
C SER A 180 -13.56 -14.65 -14.47
N LEU A 181 -14.89 -14.70 -14.45
CA LEU A 181 -15.70 -14.04 -13.42
C LEU A 181 -15.29 -14.48 -12.00
N LEU A 182 -15.02 -15.78 -11.80
CA LEU A 182 -14.58 -16.30 -10.51
C LEU A 182 -13.19 -15.77 -10.12
N GLN A 183 -12.23 -15.77 -11.04
CA GLN A 183 -10.89 -15.25 -10.77
C GLN A 183 -10.94 -13.75 -10.43
N ALA A 184 -11.68 -12.97 -11.19
CA ALA A 184 -11.84 -11.54 -10.96
C ALA A 184 -12.57 -11.26 -9.63
N PHE A 185 -13.57 -12.06 -9.27
CA PHE A 185 -14.26 -11.98 -7.97
C PHE A 185 -13.34 -12.34 -6.80
N CYS A 186 -12.49 -13.36 -6.93
CA CYS A 186 -11.50 -13.70 -5.90
C CYS A 186 -10.49 -12.58 -5.70
N ALA A 187 -9.98 -11.99 -6.79
CA ALA A 187 -9.07 -10.84 -6.72
C ALA A 187 -9.74 -9.61 -6.07
N LEU A 188 -10.98 -9.28 -6.48
CA LEU A 188 -11.79 -8.23 -5.85
C LEU A 188 -11.95 -8.48 -4.35
N THR A 189 -12.17 -9.73 -3.93
CA THR A 189 -12.36 -10.10 -2.52
C THR A 189 -11.12 -9.81 -1.68
N GLU A 190 -9.95 -10.20 -2.17
CA GLU A 190 -8.65 -9.91 -1.52
C GLU A 190 -8.41 -8.40 -1.41
N LEU A 191 -8.66 -7.66 -2.49
CA LEU A 191 -8.50 -6.21 -2.53
C LEU A 191 -9.49 -5.49 -1.60
N ALA A 192 -10.76 -5.90 -1.61
CA ALA A 192 -11.79 -5.32 -0.75
C ALA A 192 -11.50 -5.53 0.73
N ALA A 193 -11.02 -6.73 1.14
CA ALA A 193 -10.58 -6.99 2.51
C ALA A 193 -9.48 -6.03 2.97
N ALA A 194 -8.62 -5.62 2.04
CA ALA A 194 -7.54 -4.66 2.29
C ALA A 194 -8.01 -3.18 2.21
N GLY A 195 -9.27 -2.91 1.87
CA GLY A 195 -9.80 -1.56 1.68
C GLY A 195 -9.35 -0.91 0.36
N ILE A 196 -9.05 -1.72 -0.65
CA ILE A 196 -8.55 -1.29 -1.96
C ILE A 196 -9.69 -1.32 -2.98
N VAL A 197 -9.85 -0.25 -3.73
CA VAL A 197 -10.81 -0.22 -4.85
C VAL A 197 -10.24 -0.98 -6.04
N THR A 198 -11.01 -1.93 -6.54
CA THR A 198 -10.69 -2.65 -7.77
C THR A 198 -11.05 -1.81 -8.99
N VAL A 199 -10.11 -1.64 -9.91
CA VAL A 199 -10.37 -1.00 -11.21
C VAL A 199 -10.35 -2.08 -12.29
N VAL A 200 -11.35 -2.10 -13.17
CA VAL A 200 -11.42 -3.04 -14.30
C VAL A 200 -11.73 -2.32 -15.60
N GLU A 201 -11.42 -2.98 -16.70
CA GLU A 201 -11.82 -2.54 -18.05
C GLU A 201 -13.32 -2.81 -18.31
N PRO A 202 -13.94 -2.13 -19.29
CA PRO A 202 -15.38 -2.30 -19.59
C PRO A 202 -15.79 -3.71 -20.04
N ASP A 203 -14.86 -4.49 -20.58
CA ASP A 203 -15.03 -5.87 -21.02
C ASP A 203 -14.83 -6.90 -19.90
N SER A 204 -14.43 -6.46 -18.71
CA SER A 204 -14.30 -7.33 -17.54
C SER A 204 -15.65 -7.95 -17.16
N PRO A 205 -15.68 -9.26 -16.81
CA PRO A 205 -16.90 -9.89 -16.32
C PRO A 205 -17.53 -9.22 -15.10
N LEU A 206 -16.74 -8.50 -14.29
CA LEU A 206 -17.22 -7.74 -13.13
C LEU A 206 -17.91 -6.43 -13.50
N ALA A 207 -17.70 -5.89 -14.69
CA ALA A 207 -18.19 -4.57 -15.08
C ALA A 207 -19.74 -4.46 -14.98
N SER A 208 -20.45 -5.56 -15.23
CA SER A 208 -21.91 -5.63 -15.13
C SER A 208 -22.46 -5.50 -13.69
N TYR A 209 -21.61 -5.63 -12.68
CA TYR A 209 -22.00 -5.63 -11.26
C TYR A 209 -21.60 -4.33 -10.54
N THR A 210 -21.30 -3.26 -11.26
CA THR A 210 -20.83 -1.99 -10.69
C THR A 210 -21.81 -1.41 -9.67
N ALA A 211 -23.11 -1.54 -9.90
CA ALA A 211 -24.15 -1.06 -8.98
C ALA A 211 -24.14 -1.80 -7.62
N ASP A 212 -23.95 -3.12 -7.64
CA ASP A 212 -23.84 -3.94 -6.42
C ASP A 212 -22.52 -3.69 -5.67
N LEU A 213 -21.50 -3.21 -6.39
CA LEU A 213 -20.11 -3.04 -5.93
C LEU A 213 -19.69 -1.56 -5.81
N GLU A 214 -20.67 -0.66 -5.61
CA GLU A 214 -20.37 0.76 -5.42
C GLU A 214 -19.31 0.97 -4.31
N GLY A 215 -18.28 1.75 -4.62
CA GLY A 215 -17.14 1.99 -3.71
C GLY A 215 -16.10 0.87 -3.65
N LEU A 216 -16.38 -0.33 -4.17
CA LEU A 216 -15.44 -1.45 -4.25
C LEU A 216 -14.91 -1.66 -5.66
N LEU A 217 -15.69 -1.31 -6.68
CA LEU A 217 -15.37 -1.50 -8.09
C LEU A 217 -15.50 -0.18 -8.86
N GLN A 218 -14.57 0.06 -9.74
CA GLN A 218 -14.56 1.16 -10.71
C GLN A 218 -14.30 0.58 -12.10
N VAL A 219 -15.15 0.94 -13.09
CA VAL A 219 -14.92 0.59 -14.49
C VAL A 219 -14.26 1.77 -15.19
N ASN A 220 -13.17 1.52 -15.92
CA ASN A 220 -12.47 2.55 -16.68
C ASN A 220 -11.81 1.96 -17.93
N SER A 221 -11.97 2.62 -19.08
CA SER A 221 -11.33 2.21 -20.34
C SER A 221 -9.81 2.42 -20.39
N LYS A 222 -9.30 3.23 -19.47
CA LYS A 222 -7.87 3.50 -19.28
C LYS A 222 -7.51 3.40 -17.81
N PRO A 223 -7.48 2.18 -17.23
CA PRO A 223 -7.24 1.98 -15.79
C PRO A 223 -5.94 2.61 -15.30
N GLU A 224 -4.90 2.65 -16.13
CA GLU A 224 -3.62 3.27 -15.85
C GLU A 224 -3.68 4.76 -15.50
N ASN A 225 -4.75 5.45 -15.92
CA ASN A 225 -4.97 6.87 -15.64
C ASN A 225 -5.75 7.12 -14.34
N THR A 226 -6.12 6.07 -13.61
CA THR A 226 -6.91 6.17 -12.37
C THR A 226 -6.04 6.27 -11.10
N GLY A 227 -4.73 6.42 -11.24
CA GLY A 227 -3.79 6.46 -10.11
C GLY A 227 -3.48 5.06 -9.55
N VAL A 228 -3.56 4.02 -10.39
CA VAL A 228 -3.12 2.68 -10.03
C VAL A 228 -1.60 2.57 -10.11
N HIS A 229 -1.02 1.84 -9.17
CA HIS A 229 0.42 1.52 -9.15
C HIS A 229 0.67 0.01 -9.37
N HIS A 230 -0.40 -0.79 -9.42
CA HIS A 230 -0.32 -2.24 -9.60
C HIS A 230 -1.39 -2.72 -10.57
N VAL A 231 -1.02 -3.70 -11.38
CA VAL A 231 -1.93 -4.51 -12.19
C VAL A 231 -1.88 -5.93 -11.67
N ALA A 232 -3.00 -6.46 -11.21
CA ALA A 232 -3.20 -7.89 -10.99
C ALA A 232 -3.60 -8.52 -12.35
N ALA A 233 -2.63 -9.14 -13.01
CA ALA A 233 -2.82 -9.73 -14.33
C ALA A 233 -3.33 -11.17 -14.19
N LEU A 234 -4.66 -11.34 -14.21
CA LEU A 234 -5.32 -12.65 -14.21
C LEU A 234 -5.19 -13.35 -15.58
N SER A 235 -4.95 -12.57 -16.63
CA SER A 235 -4.50 -13.02 -17.95
C SER A 235 -3.26 -12.23 -18.33
N PRO A 236 -2.34 -12.80 -19.13
CA PRO A 236 -1.15 -12.07 -19.55
C PRO A 236 -1.49 -10.80 -20.33
N LEU A 237 -0.89 -9.67 -19.96
CA LEU A 237 -0.91 -8.49 -20.82
C LEU A 237 -0.06 -8.75 -22.07
N ASP A 238 -0.53 -8.28 -23.21
CA ASP A 238 0.24 -8.34 -24.44
C ASP A 238 1.46 -7.39 -24.40
N SER A 239 2.38 -7.59 -25.35
CA SER A 239 3.62 -6.82 -25.40
C SER A 239 3.38 -5.33 -25.68
N SER A 240 2.39 -5.02 -26.54
CA SER A 240 2.05 -3.62 -26.87
C SER A 240 1.54 -2.89 -25.63
N ARG A 241 0.67 -3.52 -24.83
CA ARG A 241 0.15 -2.92 -23.60
C ARG A 241 1.23 -2.73 -22.54
N LYS A 242 2.15 -3.69 -22.41
CA LYS A 242 3.32 -3.54 -21.52
C LYS A 242 4.20 -2.36 -21.93
N GLU A 243 4.43 -2.20 -23.24
CA GLU A 243 5.22 -1.10 -23.78
C GLU A 243 4.54 0.26 -23.55
N GLU A 244 3.23 0.37 -23.73
CA GLU A 244 2.46 1.56 -23.40
C GLU A 244 2.58 1.96 -21.93
N LEU A 245 2.45 0.98 -21.02
CA LEU A 245 2.60 1.21 -19.58
C LEU A 245 4.01 1.66 -19.22
N ALA A 246 5.03 1.11 -19.87
CA ALA A 246 6.43 1.46 -19.64
C ALA A 246 6.80 2.86 -20.16
N LYS A 247 6.13 3.35 -21.21
CA LYS A 247 6.35 4.68 -21.81
C LYS A 247 5.61 5.80 -21.05
N ARG A 248 4.77 5.45 -20.12
CA ARG A 248 3.95 6.43 -19.36
C ARG A 248 4.84 7.28 -18.45
N ASP A 249 4.53 8.56 -18.35
CA ASP A 249 5.16 9.44 -17.36
C ASP A 249 4.75 9.07 -15.92
N GLY A 250 5.64 9.33 -14.98
CA GLY A 250 5.41 9.12 -13.55
C GLY A 250 5.92 7.78 -13.03
N ALA A 251 5.34 7.30 -11.94
CA ALA A 251 5.72 6.06 -11.31
C ALA A 251 5.44 4.84 -12.19
N LEU A 252 6.33 3.84 -12.15
CA LEU A 252 6.13 2.58 -12.85
C LEU A 252 4.92 1.83 -12.27
N ILE A 253 4.10 1.28 -13.16
CA ILE A 253 3.03 0.36 -12.78
C ILE A 253 3.61 -1.05 -12.71
N ARG A 254 3.52 -1.67 -11.54
CA ARG A 254 3.98 -3.05 -11.32
C ARG A 254 2.94 -4.02 -11.87
N ILE A 255 3.37 -4.92 -12.75
CA ILE A 255 2.53 -6.02 -13.24
C ILE A 255 2.79 -7.23 -12.34
N LEU A 256 1.74 -7.69 -11.67
CA LEU A 256 1.75 -8.87 -10.80
C LEU A 256 1.09 -10.03 -11.55
N PRO A 257 1.86 -11.03 -12.00
CA PRO A 257 1.28 -12.25 -12.57
C PRO A 257 0.33 -12.89 -11.56
N SER A 258 -0.93 -13.06 -11.92
CA SER A 258 -2.00 -13.49 -11.00
C SER A 258 -2.92 -14.53 -11.65
N GLU A 259 -2.44 -15.26 -12.67
CA GLU A 259 -3.21 -16.28 -13.38
C GLU A 259 -3.70 -17.40 -12.45
N GLN A 260 -2.94 -17.70 -11.40
CA GLN A 260 -3.29 -18.67 -10.35
C GLN A 260 -3.96 -18.03 -9.11
N GLY A 261 -4.20 -16.74 -9.14
CA GLY A 261 -4.76 -15.93 -8.06
C GLY A 261 -3.86 -14.77 -7.66
N LEU A 262 -4.47 -13.71 -7.15
CA LEU A 262 -3.73 -12.55 -6.65
C LEU A 262 -3.07 -12.87 -5.30
N ASP A 263 -1.77 -12.67 -5.21
CA ASP A 263 -1.10 -12.58 -3.92
C ASP A 263 -1.22 -11.15 -3.38
N ILE A 264 -2.22 -10.93 -2.54
CA ILE A 264 -2.56 -9.61 -1.97
C ILE A 264 -1.37 -8.95 -1.27
N LEU A 265 -0.45 -9.73 -0.73
CA LEU A 265 0.67 -9.20 0.03
C LEU A 265 1.67 -8.46 -0.85
N GLN A 266 1.71 -8.77 -2.15
CA GLN A 266 2.55 -8.08 -3.12
C GLN A 266 2.06 -6.68 -3.49
N VAL A 267 0.80 -6.33 -3.19
CA VAL A 267 0.27 -4.98 -3.45
C VAL A 267 0.53 -4.01 -2.31
N PHE A 268 0.84 -4.51 -1.10
CA PHE A 268 1.16 -3.65 0.03
C PHE A 268 2.55 -3.03 -0.10
N GLU A 269 2.65 -1.79 0.31
CA GLU A 269 3.90 -1.02 0.38
C GLU A 269 4.41 -1.01 1.82
N GLU A 270 5.68 -1.36 2.01
CA GLU A 270 6.34 -1.34 3.32
C GLU A 270 6.67 0.10 3.74
N ILE A 271 6.21 0.52 4.92
CA ILE A 271 6.49 1.82 5.52
C ILE A 271 7.32 1.62 6.79
N SER A 272 8.53 2.13 6.78
CA SER A 272 9.41 2.13 7.96
C SER A 272 9.25 3.46 8.72
N CYS A 273 9.04 3.39 10.03
CA CYS A 273 8.97 4.56 10.89
C CYS A 273 9.97 4.45 12.03
N SER A 274 10.82 5.47 12.18
CA SER A 274 11.81 5.56 13.27
C SER A 274 11.56 6.81 14.10
N VAL A 275 11.35 6.62 15.40
CA VAL A 275 11.05 7.69 16.37
C VAL A 275 12.21 7.80 17.35
N ASN A 276 12.78 8.98 17.47
CA ASN A 276 13.74 9.27 18.53
C ASN A 276 12.98 9.49 19.85
N THR A 277 13.30 8.69 20.86
CA THR A 277 12.70 8.76 22.20
C THR A 277 13.67 9.30 23.27
N THR A 278 14.89 9.68 22.90
CA THR A 278 15.93 10.09 23.85
C THR A 278 15.64 11.45 24.50
N ALA A 279 15.00 12.37 23.80
CA ALA A 279 14.70 13.70 24.32
C ALA A 279 13.76 13.70 25.54
N ALA A 280 13.08 12.58 25.81
CA ALA A 280 12.22 12.36 26.98
C ALA A 280 12.82 11.36 27.97
N GLY A 281 14.13 11.25 28.05
CA GLY A 281 14.79 10.27 28.93
C GLY A 281 14.48 8.81 28.56
N GLY A 282 14.23 8.54 27.27
CA GLY A 282 13.83 7.22 26.77
C GLY A 282 12.31 6.93 26.91
N ASN A 283 11.53 7.83 27.49
CA ASN A 283 10.08 7.67 27.60
C ASN A 283 9.36 8.44 26.51
N ALA A 284 8.87 7.74 25.50
CA ALA A 284 8.20 8.33 24.35
C ALA A 284 6.91 9.07 24.72
N SER A 285 6.21 8.68 25.79
CA SER A 285 4.98 9.34 26.23
C SER A 285 5.22 10.74 26.80
N LEU A 286 6.42 11.01 27.33
CA LEU A 286 6.79 12.35 27.81
C LEU A 286 7.13 13.31 26.66
N MET A 287 7.37 12.79 25.46
CA MET A 287 7.59 13.61 24.26
C MET A 287 6.29 14.05 23.61
N ALA A 288 5.21 13.32 23.85
CA ALA A 288 3.91 13.63 23.31
C ALA A 288 3.20 14.66 24.18
N VAL A 289 2.67 15.70 23.54
CA VAL A 289 1.73 16.63 24.16
C VAL A 289 0.39 16.30 23.52
N SER A 290 -0.59 15.89 24.33
CA SER A 290 -1.97 15.74 23.87
C SER A 290 -2.53 17.11 23.47
N ASP A 291 -3.30 17.14 22.41
CA ASP A 291 -4.04 18.32 21.98
C ASP A 291 -5.09 18.73 23.01
#